data_0bca55dbd8ca871036d8878b765ebe7f
#
_entry.id   0bca55dbd8ca871036d8878b765ebe7f
#
_cell.length_a   1.000
_cell.length_b   1.000
_cell.length_c   1.000
_cell.angle_alpha   90.00
_cell.angle_beta   90.00
_cell.angle_gamma   90.00
#
_symmetry.space_group_name_H-M   'P 1'
#
loop_
_entity.id
_entity.type
_entity.pdbx_description
1 polymer ?
#
loop_
_entity_poly.entity_id
_entity_poly.type
_entity_poly.pdbx_seq_one_letter_code
_entity_poly.pdbx_strand_id
1 'polypeptide(L)'
;MRVIIPNLHANWMMVKNSAVIIFKNSAATKHAYLLSYLLNNPEYEVCTFINERGFSVFNVGNGIFAKFMNLFSGLEHRFIMKKNGIDLNNVTILKDVSEIRTDDIILIYNVMSNEYASMDKVEAFKALSMLHFHGNKNEDAIIKSTNIACYYNEVDLSKTSEIFNKYYHVERPWVIIPFVFGERFKNIKPFSQRKNKCFSTGTITYKEHEEFLSVYGDPCDQPARKFVKDNPEFFKDTVDCYSSDYLEDNSGKTINASDNVLIKWYKKIYNKTHVGRQTKYFSFNMVEKFNDYKMHLIGEEILGVPGIGFVEGMACGSAYIGLDSPMYRDYGLIPGIHYITYDGTKEGLRATIEYYQQPENQDELEKIAKAGCEFVRSYFRGEIVAENLMKRLSNLQREWLRT
;
A
#
# COMPACT_ATOMS: atom_id res chain seq x y z
N MET A 1 -0.93 25.14 -9.46
CA MET A 1 0.02 24.75 -8.36
C MET A 1 0.99 23.72 -8.88
N ARG A 2 2.31 23.90 -8.67
CA ARG A 2 3.31 22.93 -9.11
C ARG A 2 3.47 21.81 -8.09
N VAL A 3 3.47 20.58 -8.57
CA VAL A 3 3.65 19.36 -7.76
C VAL A 3 4.84 18.58 -8.32
N ILE A 4 5.89 18.50 -7.52
CA ILE A 4 7.12 17.82 -7.90
C ILE A 4 7.02 16.37 -7.43
N ILE A 5 7.07 15.43 -8.36
CA ILE A 5 7.25 14.00 -8.08
C ILE A 5 8.65 13.65 -8.59
N PRO A 6 9.66 13.57 -7.71
CA PRO A 6 11.06 13.56 -8.13
C PRO A 6 11.38 12.48 -9.14
N ASN A 7 10.82 11.29 -8.96
CA ASN A 7 11.05 10.17 -9.86
C ASN A 7 9.80 9.32 -10.05
N LEU A 8 9.01 9.62 -11.08
CA LEU A 8 7.84 8.82 -11.45
C LEU A 8 8.20 7.35 -11.75
N HIS A 9 9.39 7.11 -12.25
CA HIS A 9 9.89 5.78 -12.56
C HIS A 9 10.10 4.92 -11.29
N ALA A 10 10.62 5.50 -10.21
CA ALA A 10 10.82 4.80 -8.94
C ALA A 10 9.50 4.53 -8.20
N ASN A 11 8.45 5.26 -8.53
CA ASN A 11 7.16 5.17 -7.87
C ASN A 11 6.31 4.00 -8.41
N TRP A 12 6.82 2.78 -8.25
CA TRP A 12 6.21 1.56 -8.76
C TRP A 12 4.76 1.33 -8.31
N MET A 13 4.31 2.01 -7.28
CA MET A 13 2.90 2.00 -6.85
C MET A 13 2.03 2.95 -7.66
N MET A 14 2.61 3.97 -8.32
CA MET A 14 1.90 4.90 -9.20
C MET A 14 1.97 4.46 -10.67
N VAL A 15 3.12 3.91 -11.09
CA VAL A 15 3.36 3.50 -12.48
C VAL A 15 3.86 2.06 -12.55
N LYS A 16 3.51 1.36 -13.62
CA LYS A 16 4.09 0.05 -13.90
C LYS A 16 5.53 0.26 -14.37
N ASN A 17 6.48 -0.28 -13.62
CA ASN A 17 7.89 -0.20 -13.99
C ASN A 17 8.23 -1.11 -15.19
N SER A 18 9.44 -0.99 -15.73
CA SER A 18 9.89 -1.77 -16.90
C SER A 18 9.80 -3.27 -16.68
N ALA A 19 10.09 -3.78 -15.47
CA ALA A 19 9.96 -5.21 -15.18
C ALA A 19 8.51 -5.70 -15.26
N VAL A 20 7.56 -4.91 -14.74
CA VAL A 20 6.13 -5.22 -14.84
C VAL A 20 5.67 -5.19 -16.30
N ILE A 21 6.08 -4.16 -17.04
CA ILE A 21 5.69 -3.99 -18.44
C ILE A 21 6.23 -5.12 -19.31
N ILE A 22 7.53 -5.44 -19.19
CA ILE A 22 8.21 -6.42 -20.05
C ILE A 22 7.79 -7.85 -19.70
N PHE A 23 7.72 -8.17 -18.41
CA PHE A 23 7.47 -9.54 -17.96
C PHE A 23 6.02 -9.82 -17.57
N LYS A 24 5.10 -8.87 -17.83
CA LYS A 24 3.66 -8.99 -17.48
C LYS A 24 3.43 -9.38 -16.01
N ASN A 25 4.27 -8.88 -15.13
CA ASN A 25 4.06 -9.06 -13.70
C ASN A 25 2.80 -8.28 -13.27
N SER A 26 1.93 -8.93 -12.50
CA SER A 26 0.63 -8.38 -12.08
C SER A 26 0.71 -7.40 -10.90
N ALA A 27 1.85 -6.76 -10.67
CA ALA A 27 1.97 -5.78 -9.61
C ALA A 27 0.90 -4.69 -9.75
N ALA A 28 0.11 -4.49 -8.70
CA ALA A 28 -0.92 -3.49 -8.67
C ALA A 28 -0.29 -2.10 -8.48
N THR A 29 -0.70 -1.14 -9.30
CA THR A 29 -0.37 0.28 -9.11
C THR A 29 -1.43 0.89 -8.19
N LYS A 30 -1.29 0.67 -6.88
CA LYS A 30 -2.31 1.04 -5.87
C LYS A 30 -2.60 2.54 -5.84
N HIS A 31 -1.65 3.38 -6.20
CA HIS A 31 -1.76 4.84 -6.13
C HIS A 31 -1.71 5.53 -7.51
N ALA A 32 -1.94 4.78 -8.59
CA ALA A 32 -2.05 5.35 -9.95
C ALA A 32 -3.15 6.44 -10.05
N TYR A 33 -4.17 6.34 -9.21
CA TYR A 33 -5.26 7.32 -9.14
C TYR A 33 -4.75 8.73 -8.78
N LEU A 34 -3.73 8.84 -7.92
CA LEU A 34 -3.17 10.14 -7.52
C LEU A 34 -2.49 10.82 -8.70
N LEU A 35 -1.63 10.09 -9.43
CA LEU A 35 -0.99 10.63 -10.62
C LEU A 35 -2.02 10.97 -11.71
N SER A 36 -3.01 10.10 -11.91
CA SER A 36 -4.10 10.34 -12.86
C SER A 36 -4.89 11.60 -12.51
N TYR A 37 -5.22 11.80 -11.24
CA TYR A 37 -5.91 13.00 -10.76
C TYR A 37 -5.09 14.27 -11.05
N LEU A 38 -3.80 14.26 -10.70
CA LEU A 38 -2.92 15.41 -10.90
C LEU A 38 -2.75 15.76 -12.38
N LEU A 39 -2.59 14.77 -13.27
CA LEU A 39 -2.41 14.98 -14.70
C LEU A 39 -3.68 15.45 -15.42
N ASN A 40 -4.86 15.09 -14.91
CA ASN A 40 -6.15 15.43 -15.51
C ASN A 40 -6.78 16.70 -14.92
N ASN A 41 -6.18 17.28 -13.86
CA ASN A 41 -6.70 18.49 -13.24
C ASN A 41 -5.81 19.70 -13.61
N PRO A 42 -6.35 20.68 -14.37
CA PRO A 42 -5.58 21.84 -14.85
C PRO A 42 -5.06 22.78 -13.75
N GLU A 43 -5.53 22.62 -12.52
CA GLU A 43 -5.00 23.36 -11.36
C GLU A 43 -3.59 22.94 -10.98
N TYR A 44 -3.13 21.74 -11.42
CA TYR A 44 -1.84 21.18 -11.08
C TYR A 44 -0.91 21.10 -12.29
N GLU A 45 0.31 21.56 -12.12
CA GLU A 45 1.44 21.32 -13.02
C GLU A 45 2.30 20.24 -12.41
N VAL A 46 2.32 19.05 -13.02
CA VAL A 46 3.14 17.93 -12.56
C VAL A 46 4.55 18.09 -13.11
N CYS A 47 5.53 18.12 -12.21
CA CYS A 47 6.95 18.22 -12.55
C CYS A 47 7.70 16.96 -12.12
N THR A 48 8.70 16.54 -12.91
CA THR A 48 9.57 15.39 -12.59
C THR A 48 10.95 15.54 -13.22
N PHE A 49 11.89 14.68 -12.81
CA PHE A 49 13.21 14.59 -13.40
C PHE A 49 13.34 13.30 -14.22
N ILE A 50 13.81 13.41 -15.47
CA ILE A 50 14.01 12.23 -16.34
C ILE A 50 15.37 11.57 -16.10
N ASN A 51 16.40 12.34 -15.71
CA ASN A 51 17.79 11.90 -15.67
C ASN A 51 18.26 11.44 -14.30
N GLU A 52 17.43 11.50 -13.27
CA GLU A 52 17.82 10.94 -11.99
C GLU A 52 17.91 9.42 -12.07
N ARG A 53 18.90 8.87 -11.33
CA ARG A 53 19.19 7.43 -11.29
C ARG A 53 17.99 6.67 -10.75
N GLY A 54 17.07 6.40 -11.66
CA GLY A 54 15.86 5.67 -11.35
C GLY A 54 16.14 4.21 -11.02
N PHE A 55 15.14 3.56 -10.49
CA PHE A 55 15.13 2.13 -10.25
C PHE A 55 15.13 1.39 -11.60
N SER A 56 16.30 1.22 -12.21
CA SER A 56 16.44 0.43 -13.43
C SER A 56 16.38 -1.06 -13.11
N VAL A 57 15.63 -1.82 -13.91
CA VAL A 57 15.66 -3.30 -13.89
C VAL A 57 17.08 -3.84 -14.12
N PHE A 58 17.88 -3.05 -14.82
CA PHE A 58 19.24 -3.37 -15.20
C PHE A 58 20.30 -2.86 -14.22
N ASN A 59 19.91 -2.24 -13.11
CA ASN A 59 20.85 -1.80 -12.09
C ASN A 59 21.47 -3.00 -11.37
N VAL A 60 22.46 -3.61 -11.98
CA VAL A 60 23.16 -4.83 -11.54
C VAL A 60 24.45 -4.55 -10.78
N GLY A 61 24.60 -3.35 -10.18
CA GLY A 61 25.75 -3.02 -9.35
C GLY A 61 26.61 -1.84 -9.86
N ASN A 62 27.75 -1.61 -9.23
CA ASN A 62 28.63 -0.44 -9.48
C ASN A 62 29.67 -0.63 -10.61
N GLY A 63 29.53 -1.66 -11.45
CA GLY A 63 30.48 -1.97 -12.51
C GLY A 63 30.31 -1.13 -13.80
N ILE A 64 31.21 -1.35 -14.77
CA ILE A 64 31.19 -0.70 -16.08
C ILE A 64 29.86 -0.90 -16.81
N PHE A 65 29.24 -2.07 -16.64
CA PHE A 65 27.94 -2.40 -17.23
C PHE A 65 26.82 -1.54 -16.61
N ALA A 66 26.85 -1.30 -15.31
CA ALA A 66 25.87 -0.42 -14.65
C ALA A 66 26.00 1.03 -15.14
N LYS A 67 27.23 1.51 -15.38
CA LYS A 67 27.48 2.85 -15.97
C LYS A 67 26.96 2.93 -17.42
N PHE A 68 27.15 1.88 -18.20
CA PHE A 68 26.63 1.81 -19.56
C PHE A 68 25.09 1.81 -19.58
N MET A 69 24.45 1.03 -18.71
CA MET A 69 22.98 1.00 -18.62
C MET A 69 22.38 2.31 -18.08
N ASN A 70 23.11 3.05 -17.23
CA ASN A 70 22.69 4.38 -16.78
C ASN A 70 22.58 5.41 -17.93
N LEU A 71 23.32 5.23 -19.04
CA LEU A 71 23.16 6.05 -20.25
C LEU A 71 21.77 5.92 -20.89
N PHE A 72 21.12 4.78 -20.68
CA PHE A 72 19.77 4.50 -21.22
C PHE A 72 18.64 4.79 -20.23
N SER A 73 18.93 5.30 -19.03
CA SER A 73 17.92 5.56 -18.01
C SER A 73 16.83 6.54 -18.50
N GLY A 74 17.20 7.56 -19.24
CA GLY A 74 16.24 8.48 -19.85
C GLY A 74 15.32 7.83 -20.89
N LEU A 75 15.80 6.86 -21.67
CA LEU A 75 15.00 6.09 -22.60
C LEU A 75 14.04 5.14 -21.86
N GLU A 76 14.53 4.49 -20.81
CA GLU A 76 13.70 3.64 -19.95
C GLU A 76 12.58 4.44 -19.32
N HIS A 77 12.87 5.63 -18.76
CA HIS A 77 11.87 6.51 -18.18
C HIS A 77 10.80 6.90 -19.20
N ARG A 78 11.19 7.33 -20.41
CA ARG A 78 10.23 7.67 -21.49
C ARG A 78 9.42 6.45 -21.93
N PHE A 79 10.02 5.28 -21.99
CA PHE A 79 9.32 4.02 -22.27
C PHE A 79 8.26 3.69 -21.21
N ILE A 80 8.60 3.83 -19.93
CA ILE A 80 7.68 3.60 -18.81
C ILE A 80 6.50 4.57 -18.89
N MET A 81 6.76 5.87 -19.08
CA MET A 81 5.73 6.89 -19.18
C MET A 81 4.75 6.58 -20.30
N LYS A 82 5.26 6.32 -21.50
CA LYS A 82 4.45 5.95 -22.66
C LYS A 82 3.61 4.68 -22.43
N LYS A 83 4.20 3.65 -21.80
CA LYS A 83 3.50 2.38 -21.53
C LYS A 83 2.45 2.48 -20.40
N ASN A 84 2.56 3.47 -19.53
CA ASN A 84 1.53 3.79 -18.54
C ASN A 84 0.49 4.79 -19.06
N GLY A 85 0.53 5.17 -20.34
CA GLY A 85 -0.42 6.12 -20.94
C GLY A 85 -0.21 7.57 -20.51
N ILE A 86 0.97 7.89 -19.97
CA ILE A 86 1.31 9.24 -19.53
C ILE A 86 1.87 10.02 -20.73
N ASP A 87 1.17 11.08 -21.10
CA ASP A 87 1.66 12.02 -22.11
C ASP A 87 2.71 12.93 -21.49
N LEU A 88 3.94 12.85 -21.98
CA LEU A 88 5.03 13.70 -21.52
C LEU A 88 4.83 15.18 -21.80
N ASN A 89 3.92 15.54 -22.71
CA ASN A 89 3.55 16.94 -22.94
C ASN A 89 2.75 17.53 -21.75
N ASN A 90 2.14 16.68 -20.94
CA ASN A 90 1.42 17.09 -19.73
C ASN A 90 2.30 17.07 -18.47
N VAL A 91 3.60 16.86 -18.62
CA VAL A 91 4.55 16.79 -17.50
C VAL A 91 5.70 17.75 -17.78
N THR A 92 5.97 18.65 -16.84
CA THR A 92 7.12 19.54 -16.90
C THR A 92 8.36 18.78 -16.45
N ILE A 93 9.36 18.71 -17.32
CA ILE A 93 10.63 18.02 -17.04
C ILE A 93 11.64 19.03 -16.54
N LEU A 94 12.01 18.90 -15.27
CA LEU A 94 13.04 19.69 -14.65
C LEU A 94 14.43 19.13 -15.03
N LYS A 95 15.39 20.03 -15.24
CA LYS A 95 16.77 19.67 -15.58
C LYS A 95 17.64 19.57 -14.34
N ASP A 96 17.33 20.40 -13.33
CA ASP A 96 18.10 20.51 -12.11
C ASP A 96 17.20 20.86 -10.93
N VAL A 97 17.63 20.51 -9.71
CA VAL A 97 16.91 20.81 -8.47
C VAL A 97 16.76 22.32 -8.19
N SER A 98 17.61 23.16 -8.78
CA SER A 98 17.51 24.62 -8.69
C SER A 98 16.28 25.19 -9.40
N GLU A 99 15.61 24.43 -10.25
CA GLU A 99 14.36 24.83 -10.89
C GLU A 99 13.12 24.64 -9.98
N ILE A 100 13.30 23.99 -8.82
CA ILE A 100 12.25 23.87 -7.80
C ILE A 100 12.09 25.21 -7.11
N ARG A 101 10.85 25.63 -6.94
CA ARG A 101 10.49 26.92 -6.31
C ARG A 101 10.08 26.67 -4.85
N THR A 102 10.17 27.70 -4.04
CA THR A 102 9.75 27.64 -2.62
C THR A 102 8.26 27.38 -2.45
N ASP A 103 7.45 27.77 -3.45
CA ASP A 103 6.01 27.55 -3.48
C ASP A 103 5.59 26.22 -4.15
N ASP A 104 6.54 25.33 -4.48
CA ASP A 104 6.26 23.99 -4.98
C ASP A 104 5.90 23.03 -3.83
N ILE A 105 5.09 22.01 -4.14
CA ILE A 105 4.87 20.84 -3.27
C ILE A 105 5.71 19.69 -3.80
N ILE A 106 6.62 19.15 -2.97
CA ILE A 106 7.40 17.96 -3.32
C ILE A 106 6.75 16.74 -2.67
N LEU A 107 6.29 15.79 -3.49
CA LEU A 107 5.78 14.50 -3.03
C LEU A 107 6.89 13.46 -3.06
N ILE A 108 7.50 13.19 -1.92
CA ILE A 108 8.45 12.08 -1.74
C ILE A 108 7.62 10.84 -1.48
N TYR A 109 7.58 9.95 -2.47
CA TYR A 109 6.58 8.88 -2.47
C TYR A 109 6.92 7.70 -1.55
N ASN A 110 8.18 7.45 -1.26
CA ASN A 110 8.56 6.25 -0.51
C ASN A 110 9.77 6.54 0.37
N VAL A 111 9.66 6.17 1.66
CA VAL A 111 10.76 6.26 2.65
C VAL A 111 12.02 5.50 2.24
N MET A 112 11.88 4.46 1.42
CA MET A 112 12.99 3.64 0.92
C MET A 112 13.63 4.19 -0.35
N SER A 113 13.15 5.33 -0.89
CA SER A 113 13.70 5.92 -2.12
C SER A 113 14.96 6.73 -1.82
N ASN A 114 15.91 6.70 -2.76
CA ASN A 114 17.10 7.57 -2.71
C ASN A 114 16.81 8.99 -3.18
N GLU A 115 15.56 9.33 -3.46
CA GLU A 115 15.12 10.62 -3.98
C GLU A 115 15.40 11.75 -2.98
N TYR A 116 15.27 11.44 -1.71
CA TYR A 116 15.42 12.39 -0.64
C TYR A 116 16.81 13.04 -0.60
N ALA A 117 17.87 12.28 -0.84
CA ALA A 117 19.24 12.79 -0.74
C ALA A 117 19.50 13.98 -1.71
N SER A 118 18.84 14.00 -2.88
CA SER A 118 18.93 15.11 -3.83
C SER A 118 18.03 16.29 -3.45
N MET A 119 17.00 16.06 -2.64
CA MET A 119 15.99 17.05 -2.25
C MET A 119 16.23 17.66 -0.86
N ASP A 120 17.16 17.15 -0.08
CA ASP A 120 17.36 17.54 1.33
C ASP A 120 17.57 19.04 1.49
N LYS A 121 18.41 19.65 0.63
CA LYS A 121 18.77 21.08 0.69
C LYS A 121 17.79 22.02 -0.03
N VAL A 122 16.75 21.47 -0.65
CA VAL A 122 15.76 22.28 -1.39
C VAL A 122 14.81 22.93 -0.40
N GLU A 123 14.67 24.24 -0.44
CA GLU A 123 13.69 24.99 0.34
C GLU A 123 12.33 24.98 -0.35
N ALA A 124 11.55 23.93 -0.13
CA ALA A 124 10.18 23.79 -0.60
C ALA A 124 9.40 22.88 0.36
N PHE A 125 8.08 22.94 0.31
CA PHE A 125 7.23 22.09 1.13
C PHE A 125 7.36 20.61 0.72
N LYS A 126 7.86 19.76 1.62
CA LYS A 126 8.09 18.33 1.37
C LYS A 126 7.10 17.48 2.15
N ALA A 127 6.28 16.73 1.43
CA ALA A 127 5.41 15.70 2.01
C ALA A 127 6.03 14.31 1.77
N LEU A 128 6.32 13.58 2.84
CA LEU A 128 6.88 12.24 2.79
C LEU A 128 5.78 11.19 2.92
N SER A 129 5.69 10.30 1.95
CA SER A 129 4.86 9.11 2.06
C SER A 129 5.49 8.10 3.02
N MET A 130 4.74 7.70 4.02
CA MET A 130 5.10 6.62 4.95
C MET A 130 4.62 5.25 4.46
N LEU A 131 4.15 5.16 3.23
CA LEU A 131 3.82 3.90 2.57
C LEU A 131 5.04 2.99 2.55
N HIS A 132 4.84 1.71 2.87
CA HIS A 132 5.94 0.75 3.02
C HIS A 132 6.91 1.06 4.17
N PHE A 133 6.43 1.70 5.23
CA PHE A 133 7.16 1.73 6.48
C PHE A 133 7.34 0.31 7.01
N HIS A 134 8.59 -0.08 7.25
CA HIS A 134 8.94 -1.41 7.74
C HIS A 134 9.57 -1.39 9.13
N GLY A 135 9.82 -0.20 9.68
CA GLY A 135 10.40 -0.02 11.00
C GLY A 135 11.85 -0.47 11.10
N ASN A 136 12.66 -0.27 10.04
CA ASN A 136 14.07 -0.63 10.04
C ASN A 136 14.98 0.62 10.00
N LYS A 137 16.22 0.49 10.46
CA LYS A 137 17.20 1.60 10.58
C LYS A 137 17.52 2.32 9.27
N ASN A 138 17.29 1.69 8.12
CA ASN A 138 17.57 2.31 6.82
C ASN A 138 16.60 3.46 6.51
N GLU A 139 15.49 3.56 7.23
CA GLU A 139 14.48 4.59 7.07
C GLU A 139 14.71 5.82 7.97
N ASP A 140 15.59 5.71 8.97
CA ASP A 140 15.78 6.72 10.02
C ASP A 140 16.13 8.11 9.48
N ALA A 141 17.07 8.18 8.56
CA ALA A 141 17.60 9.48 8.10
C ALA A 141 16.51 10.35 7.45
N ILE A 142 15.66 9.75 6.61
CA ILE A 142 14.60 10.48 5.92
C ILE A 142 13.43 10.80 6.86
N ILE A 143 13.04 9.85 7.71
CA ILE A 143 11.91 10.05 8.63
C ILE A 143 12.24 11.13 9.66
N LYS A 144 13.46 11.13 10.20
CA LYS A 144 13.92 12.11 11.21
C LYS A 144 14.37 13.44 10.62
N SER A 145 14.43 13.59 9.31
CA SER A 145 14.87 14.83 8.69
C SER A 145 13.99 16.02 9.06
N THR A 146 14.61 17.12 9.47
CA THR A 146 13.93 18.38 9.78
C THR A 146 13.31 19.05 8.56
N ASN A 147 13.75 18.67 7.35
CA ASN A 147 13.30 19.26 6.09
C ASN A 147 11.99 18.64 5.55
N ILE A 148 11.46 17.62 6.21
CA ILE A 148 10.12 17.05 5.89
C ILE A 148 9.08 17.87 6.65
N ALA A 149 8.12 18.44 5.92
CA ALA A 149 7.08 19.29 6.50
C ALA A 149 5.89 18.48 7.06
N CYS A 150 5.53 17.38 6.40
CA CYS A 150 4.44 16.50 6.86
C CYS A 150 4.63 15.07 6.35
N TYR A 151 3.89 14.15 6.97
CA TYR A 151 3.75 12.77 6.47
C TYR A 151 2.37 12.58 5.83
N TYR A 152 2.29 11.69 4.82
CA TYR A 152 1.02 11.17 4.33
C TYR A 152 1.09 9.65 4.23
N ASN A 153 0.00 8.99 4.61
CA ASN A 153 -0.05 7.54 4.70
C ASN A 153 -1.51 7.06 4.83
N GLU A 154 -1.71 5.76 4.76
CA GLU A 154 -3.00 5.14 5.05
C GLU A 154 -3.43 5.33 6.51
N VAL A 155 -2.48 5.49 7.42
CA VAL A 155 -2.73 5.68 8.86
C VAL A 155 -1.77 6.69 9.46
N ASP A 156 -2.14 7.26 10.59
CA ASP A 156 -1.23 7.98 11.47
C ASP A 156 -0.46 6.98 12.33
N LEU A 157 0.78 6.66 11.93
CA LEU A 157 1.61 5.68 12.63
C LEU A 157 1.92 6.09 14.07
N SER A 158 1.86 7.37 14.40
CA SER A 158 2.04 7.83 15.78
C SER A 158 0.91 7.38 16.71
N LYS A 159 -0.27 7.07 16.16
CA LYS A 159 -1.42 6.55 16.90
C LYS A 159 -1.55 5.03 16.86
N THR A 160 -1.01 4.38 15.81
CA THR A 160 -1.31 2.99 15.52
C THR A 160 -0.10 2.06 15.63
N SER A 161 1.14 2.57 15.57
CA SER A 161 2.35 1.76 15.46
C SER A 161 3.26 1.87 16.68
N GLU A 162 3.40 0.79 17.45
CA GLU A 162 4.29 0.75 18.61
C GLU A 162 5.76 0.93 18.21
N ILE A 163 6.20 0.31 17.10
CA ILE A 163 7.57 0.45 16.63
C ILE A 163 7.87 1.89 16.17
N PHE A 164 6.90 2.56 15.54
CA PHE A 164 7.06 3.97 15.19
C PHE A 164 7.24 4.82 16.44
N ASN A 165 6.39 4.65 17.43
CA ASN A 165 6.47 5.40 18.69
C ASN A 165 7.74 5.12 19.48
N LYS A 166 8.26 3.89 19.42
CA LYS A 166 9.50 3.53 20.12
C LYS A 166 10.74 4.16 19.51
N TYR A 167 10.82 4.27 18.17
CA TYR A 167 12.06 4.66 17.47
C TYR A 167 12.01 6.02 16.79
N TYR A 168 10.82 6.57 16.50
CA TYR A 168 10.66 7.79 15.71
C TYR A 168 9.86 8.85 16.48
N HIS A 169 10.48 9.43 17.50
CA HIS A 169 9.87 10.51 18.29
C HIS A 169 9.78 11.82 17.48
N VAL A 170 8.97 11.83 16.43
CA VAL A 170 8.86 12.95 15.50
C VAL A 170 7.43 13.48 15.49
N GLU A 171 7.27 14.73 15.93
CA GLU A 171 5.98 15.44 15.88
C GLU A 171 5.86 16.19 14.56
N ARG A 172 5.05 15.67 13.64
CA ARG A 172 4.73 16.30 12.36
C ARG A 172 3.28 16.09 12.02
N PRO A 173 2.67 17.00 11.21
CA PRO A 173 1.34 16.79 10.68
C PRO A 173 1.24 15.51 9.85
N TRP A 174 0.15 14.78 10.03
CA TRP A 174 -0.22 13.61 9.23
C TRP A 174 -1.38 13.93 8.30
N VAL A 175 -1.28 13.52 7.05
CA VAL A 175 -2.38 13.51 6.09
C VAL A 175 -2.77 12.07 5.83
N ILE A 176 -3.93 11.67 6.34
CA ILE A 176 -4.45 10.32 6.20
C ILE A 176 -5.11 10.18 4.83
N ILE A 177 -4.71 9.16 4.07
CA ILE A 177 -5.29 8.78 2.78
C ILE A 177 -5.78 7.34 2.85
N PRO A 178 -7.08 7.08 2.84
CA PRO A 178 -7.59 5.72 2.88
C PRO A 178 -7.15 4.92 1.64
N PHE A 179 -7.11 3.60 1.77
CA PHE A 179 -7.00 2.73 0.61
C PHE A 179 -8.16 2.96 -0.35
N VAL A 180 -7.87 2.84 -1.65
CA VAL A 180 -8.83 2.98 -2.73
C VAL A 180 -9.13 1.60 -3.32
N PHE A 181 -10.39 1.29 -3.51
CA PHE A 181 -10.78 0.07 -4.22
C PHE A 181 -10.76 0.26 -5.74
N GLY A 182 -10.38 -0.77 -6.48
CA GLY A 182 -10.46 -0.76 -7.94
C GLY A 182 -11.90 -0.90 -8.45
N GLU A 183 -12.22 -0.31 -9.60
CA GLU A 183 -13.57 -0.32 -10.22
C GLU A 183 -14.17 -1.71 -10.46
N ARG A 184 -13.32 -2.74 -10.49
CA ARG A 184 -13.73 -4.14 -10.62
C ARG A 184 -14.46 -4.67 -9.36
N PHE A 185 -14.20 -4.10 -8.18
CA PHE A 185 -14.81 -4.52 -6.93
C PHE A 185 -16.23 -3.97 -6.82
N LYS A 186 -17.20 -4.76 -7.26
CA LYS A 186 -18.61 -4.41 -7.30
C LYS A 186 -19.43 -5.41 -6.50
N ASN A 187 -20.51 -4.94 -5.90
CA ASN A 187 -21.53 -5.77 -5.28
C ASN A 187 -22.40 -6.36 -6.39
N ILE A 188 -22.18 -7.64 -6.72
CA ILE A 188 -22.82 -8.33 -7.86
C ILE A 188 -23.72 -9.51 -7.42
N LYS A 189 -23.76 -9.81 -6.12
CA LYS A 189 -24.54 -10.92 -5.60
C LYS A 189 -25.39 -10.48 -4.41
N PRO A 190 -26.71 -10.75 -4.40
CA PRO A 190 -27.58 -10.45 -3.27
C PRO A 190 -27.03 -11.02 -1.96
N PHE A 191 -27.13 -10.24 -0.88
CA PHE A 191 -26.58 -10.63 0.44
C PHE A 191 -27.16 -11.95 0.95
N SER A 192 -28.46 -12.18 0.75
CA SER A 192 -29.16 -13.42 1.14
C SER A 192 -28.65 -14.69 0.45
N GLN A 193 -28.01 -14.55 -0.73
CA GLN A 193 -27.47 -15.69 -1.49
C GLN A 193 -25.99 -15.98 -1.15
N ARG A 194 -25.39 -15.20 -0.24
CA ARG A 194 -24.01 -15.38 0.16
C ARG A 194 -23.87 -16.42 1.25
N LYS A 195 -22.72 -17.09 1.32
CA LYS A 195 -22.39 -18.00 2.40
C LYS A 195 -22.38 -17.28 3.73
N ASN A 196 -23.06 -17.84 4.72
CA ASN A 196 -23.10 -17.32 6.07
C ASN A 196 -21.82 -17.72 6.85
N LYS A 197 -20.67 -17.32 6.32
CA LYS A 197 -19.33 -17.54 6.85
C LYS A 197 -18.46 -16.31 6.61
N CYS A 198 -17.31 -16.27 7.28
CA CYS A 198 -16.27 -15.31 7.03
C CYS A 198 -15.26 -15.85 6.00
N PHE A 199 -14.88 -15.01 5.04
CA PHE A 199 -13.79 -15.25 4.11
C PHE A 199 -12.52 -14.59 4.63
N SER A 200 -11.48 -15.38 4.95
CA SER A 200 -10.18 -14.86 5.36
C SER A 200 -9.16 -15.04 4.24
N THR A 201 -8.41 -13.97 3.91
CA THR A 201 -7.44 -13.99 2.84
C THR A 201 -6.31 -13.01 3.06
N GLY A 202 -5.20 -13.24 2.39
CA GLY A 202 -3.99 -12.41 2.36
C GLY A 202 -2.73 -13.24 2.50
N THR A 203 -1.60 -12.60 2.19
CA THR A 203 -0.28 -13.18 2.46
C THR A 203 0.11 -12.93 3.91
N ILE A 204 0.82 -13.88 4.52
CA ILE A 204 1.44 -13.74 5.83
C ILE A 204 2.92 -13.50 5.57
N THR A 205 3.45 -12.41 6.12
CA THR A 205 4.84 -12.02 5.99
C THR A 205 5.54 -12.04 7.35
N TYR A 206 6.85 -12.21 7.33
CA TYR A 206 7.66 -12.30 8.53
C TYR A 206 8.79 -11.26 8.46
N LYS A 207 8.99 -10.53 9.55
CA LYS A 207 10.01 -9.48 9.70
C LYS A 207 10.98 -9.89 10.81
N GLU A 208 12.21 -10.24 10.43
CA GLU A 208 13.22 -10.80 11.35
C GLU A 208 14.27 -9.77 11.80
N HIS A 209 14.09 -8.48 11.47
CA HIS A 209 15.04 -7.46 11.90
C HIS A 209 14.87 -7.12 13.39
N GLU A 210 15.99 -6.76 14.02
CA GLU A 210 16.12 -6.59 15.47
C GLU A 210 15.07 -5.60 16.04
N GLU A 211 14.85 -4.48 15.36
CA GLU A 211 13.91 -3.45 15.79
C GLU A 211 12.49 -3.99 15.92
N PHE A 212 12.05 -4.78 14.93
CA PHE A 212 10.72 -5.38 14.93
C PHE A 212 10.57 -6.40 16.05
N LEU A 213 11.52 -7.33 16.16
CA LEU A 213 11.51 -8.37 17.20
C LEU A 213 11.60 -7.80 18.61
N SER A 214 12.32 -6.67 18.79
CA SER A 214 12.43 -6.02 20.11
C SER A 214 11.13 -5.35 20.58
N VAL A 215 10.18 -5.12 19.68
CA VAL A 215 8.86 -4.57 20.02
C VAL A 215 7.82 -5.67 20.15
N TYR A 216 7.75 -6.56 19.16
CA TYR A 216 6.64 -7.50 19.03
C TYR A 216 6.97 -8.92 19.49
N GLY A 217 8.25 -9.30 19.58
CA GLY A 217 8.69 -10.62 20.00
C GLY A 217 8.41 -11.77 19.02
N ASP A 218 7.47 -11.61 18.10
CA ASP A 218 7.08 -12.55 17.04
C ASP A 218 7.37 -11.91 15.68
N PRO A 219 8.01 -12.59 14.72
CA PRO A 219 8.28 -12.04 13.40
C PRO A 219 7.04 -11.87 12.52
N CYS A 220 5.88 -12.44 12.90
CA CYS A 220 4.68 -12.41 12.09
C CYS A 220 4.07 -11.01 11.99
N ASP A 221 3.94 -10.51 10.77
CA ASP A 221 3.38 -9.19 10.53
C ASP A 221 1.83 -9.17 10.50
N GLN A 222 1.19 -10.31 10.21
CA GLN A 222 -0.28 -10.42 10.14
C GLN A 222 -0.81 -11.52 11.09
N PRO A 223 -0.88 -11.26 12.40
CA PRO A 223 -1.23 -12.27 13.41
C PRO A 223 -2.62 -12.86 13.22
N ALA A 224 -3.61 -12.07 12.81
CA ALA A 224 -4.98 -12.55 12.58
C ALA A 224 -5.05 -13.58 11.44
N ARG A 225 -4.33 -13.34 10.33
CA ARG A 225 -4.24 -14.31 9.23
C ARG A 225 -3.55 -15.59 9.68
N LYS A 226 -2.49 -15.46 10.48
CA LYS A 226 -1.71 -16.58 11.00
C LYS A 226 -2.54 -17.47 11.91
N PHE A 227 -3.21 -16.91 12.94
CA PHE A 227 -3.98 -17.77 13.84
C PHE A 227 -5.18 -18.42 13.16
N VAL A 228 -5.83 -17.77 12.17
CA VAL A 228 -6.90 -18.43 11.39
C VAL A 228 -6.33 -19.58 10.55
N LYS A 229 -5.20 -19.39 9.89
CA LYS A 229 -4.54 -20.43 9.08
C LYS A 229 -4.09 -21.61 9.92
N ASP A 230 -3.48 -21.35 11.09
CA ASP A 230 -2.86 -22.37 11.94
C ASP A 230 -3.89 -23.16 12.76
N ASN A 231 -5.16 -22.70 12.84
CA ASN A 231 -6.21 -23.37 13.61
C ASN A 231 -7.44 -23.75 12.75
N PRO A 232 -7.29 -24.53 11.66
CA PRO A 232 -8.36 -24.81 10.72
C PRO A 232 -9.56 -25.52 11.35
N GLU A 233 -9.34 -26.47 12.26
CA GLU A 233 -10.44 -27.18 12.96
C GLU A 233 -11.23 -26.26 13.90
N PHE A 234 -10.53 -25.30 14.55
CA PHE A 234 -11.18 -24.33 15.42
C PHE A 234 -12.11 -23.40 14.65
N PHE A 235 -11.75 -23.03 13.41
CA PHE A 235 -12.52 -22.11 12.56
C PHE A 235 -13.40 -22.82 11.50
N LYS A 236 -13.47 -24.13 11.50
CA LYS A 236 -14.10 -24.97 10.46
C LYS A 236 -15.50 -24.50 10.01
N ASP A 237 -16.35 -24.12 10.97
CA ASP A 237 -17.73 -23.74 10.69
C ASP A 237 -17.91 -22.22 10.50
N THR A 238 -16.90 -21.41 10.85
CA THR A 238 -16.97 -19.97 10.87
C THR A 238 -16.18 -19.29 9.77
N VAL A 239 -14.99 -19.82 9.40
CA VAL A 239 -14.07 -19.16 8.46
C VAL A 239 -13.63 -20.12 7.36
N ASP A 240 -13.77 -19.70 6.11
CA ASP A 240 -13.08 -20.31 4.98
C ASP A 240 -11.75 -19.56 4.73
N CYS A 241 -10.63 -20.18 5.12
CA CYS A 241 -9.31 -19.56 5.07
C CYS A 241 -8.59 -19.79 3.72
N TYR A 242 -8.17 -18.68 3.10
CA TYR A 242 -7.37 -18.64 1.87
C TYR A 242 -6.04 -17.88 2.06
N SER A 243 -5.67 -17.62 3.32
CA SER A 243 -4.37 -17.03 3.64
C SER A 243 -3.24 -18.03 3.42
N SER A 244 -2.06 -17.53 3.02
CA SER A 244 -0.85 -18.34 2.83
C SER A 244 0.40 -17.56 3.20
N ASP A 245 1.44 -18.26 3.65
CA ASP A 245 2.73 -17.64 3.90
C ASP A 245 3.38 -17.22 2.58
N TYR A 246 4.01 -16.05 2.60
CA TYR A 246 4.69 -15.50 1.42
C TYR A 246 5.83 -16.39 0.92
N LEU A 247 6.43 -17.21 1.82
CA LEU A 247 7.58 -18.08 1.55
C LEU A 247 7.20 -19.54 1.26
N GLU A 248 5.91 -19.92 1.29
CA GLU A 248 5.51 -21.31 1.01
C GLU A 248 5.82 -21.74 -0.43
N ASP A 249 6.13 -20.79 -1.30
CA ASP A 249 6.53 -21.06 -2.68
C ASP A 249 8.01 -20.84 -2.87
N ASN A 250 8.82 -21.74 -2.33
CA ASN A 250 10.27 -21.83 -2.56
C ASN A 250 10.64 -22.38 -3.97
N SER A 251 9.75 -22.28 -4.95
CA SER A 251 10.06 -22.62 -6.36
C SER A 251 11.11 -21.66 -6.98
N GLY A 252 11.53 -20.67 -6.21
CA GLY A 252 12.60 -19.74 -6.60
C GLY A 252 13.95 -20.46 -6.77
N LYS A 253 14.69 -20.03 -7.78
CA LYS A 253 16.06 -20.53 -7.99
C LYS A 253 17.03 -19.90 -6.99
N THR A 254 17.72 -20.71 -6.21
CA THR A 254 18.73 -20.24 -5.26
C THR A 254 19.86 -19.51 -5.98
N ILE A 255 20.16 -18.27 -5.54
CA ILE A 255 21.27 -17.47 -6.08
C ILE A 255 22.51 -17.78 -5.23
N ASN A 256 23.48 -18.49 -5.81
CA ASN A 256 24.72 -18.85 -5.15
C ASN A 256 25.79 -17.77 -5.34
N ALA A 257 26.71 -17.65 -4.39
CA ALA A 257 27.85 -16.73 -4.52
C ALA A 257 28.73 -17.08 -5.75
N SER A 258 28.82 -18.36 -6.10
CA SER A 258 29.56 -18.91 -7.24
C SER A 258 28.90 -18.69 -8.61
N ASP A 259 27.62 -18.27 -8.65
CA ASP A 259 26.94 -18.02 -9.93
C ASP A 259 27.62 -16.86 -10.66
N ASN A 260 27.81 -17.01 -11.97
CA ASN A 260 28.25 -15.88 -12.79
C ASN A 260 27.15 -14.80 -12.92
N VAL A 261 27.51 -13.62 -13.37
CA VAL A 261 26.63 -12.44 -13.43
C VAL A 261 25.33 -12.73 -14.23
N LEU A 262 25.45 -13.46 -15.35
CA LEU A 262 24.29 -13.79 -16.20
C LEU A 262 23.35 -14.77 -15.51
N ILE A 263 23.89 -15.77 -14.81
CA ILE A 263 23.12 -16.74 -14.04
C ILE A 263 22.43 -16.07 -12.86
N LYS A 264 23.14 -15.20 -12.11
CA LYS A 264 22.53 -14.40 -11.04
C LYS A 264 21.39 -13.54 -11.57
N TRP A 265 21.58 -12.89 -12.69
CA TRP A 265 20.57 -12.07 -13.35
C TRP A 265 19.36 -12.89 -13.79
N TYR A 266 19.58 -14.02 -14.47
CA TYR A 266 18.53 -14.96 -14.88
C TYR A 266 17.72 -15.45 -13.66
N LYS A 267 18.39 -15.91 -12.60
CA LYS A 267 17.74 -16.37 -11.37
C LYS A 267 16.96 -15.26 -10.69
N LYS A 268 17.47 -14.03 -10.68
CA LYS A 268 16.76 -12.85 -10.15
C LYS A 268 15.48 -12.57 -10.93
N ILE A 269 15.54 -12.59 -12.25
CA ILE A 269 14.36 -12.38 -13.11
C ILE A 269 13.37 -13.53 -12.91
N TYR A 270 13.85 -14.78 -12.96
CA TYR A 270 13.02 -15.95 -12.75
C TYR A 270 12.27 -15.87 -11.42
N ASN A 271 12.97 -15.60 -10.32
CA ASN A 271 12.34 -15.47 -9.01
C ASN A 271 11.31 -14.33 -9.00
N LYS A 272 11.64 -13.19 -9.57
CA LYS A 272 10.73 -12.03 -9.63
C LYS A 272 9.47 -12.28 -10.47
N THR A 273 9.54 -13.16 -11.46
CA THR A 273 8.43 -13.44 -12.37
C THR A 273 7.64 -14.69 -12.02
N HIS A 274 8.21 -15.63 -11.27
CA HIS A 274 7.60 -16.94 -10.96
C HIS A 274 7.33 -17.14 -9.48
N VAL A 275 8.14 -16.59 -8.59
CA VAL A 275 7.92 -16.67 -7.14
C VAL A 275 6.72 -15.81 -6.76
N GLY A 276 5.80 -16.37 -5.99
CA GLY A 276 4.56 -15.70 -5.56
C GLY A 276 3.36 -15.86 -6.51
N ARG A 277 3.53 -16.49 -7.69
CA ARG A 277 2.39 -16.79 -8.59
C ARG A 277 1.61 -18.04 -8.22
N GLN A 278 2.20 -18.92 -7.44
CA GLN A 278 1.62 -20.22 -7.06
C GLN A 278 1.01 -20.20 -5.66
N THR A 279 1.00 -19.07 -4.96
CA THR A 279 0.37 -18.99 -3.65
C THR A 279 -1.15 -19.17 -3.80
N LYS A 280 -1.75 -19.84 -2.84
CA LYS A 280 -3.21 -20.04 -2.73
C LYS A 280 -3.98 -18.71 -2.88
N TYR A 281 -3.37 -17.60 -2.41
CA TYR A 281 -3.89 -16.25 -2.53
C TYR A 281 -4.14 -15.80 -3.98
N PHE A 282 -3.32 -16.21 -4.95
CA PHE A 282 -3.47 -15.83 -6.36
C PHE A 282 -4.26 -16.85 -7.20
N SER A 283 -4.78 -17.90 -6.60
CA SER A 283 -5.45 -19.01 -7.31
C SER A 283 -6.95 -18.79 -7.56
N PHE A 284 -7.53 -17.66 -7.12
CA PHE A 284 -8.96 -17.39 -7.22
C PHE A 284 -9.27 -15.93 -7.60
N ASN A 285 -10.50 -15.69 -8.06
CA ASN A 285 -11.00 -14.35 -8.34
C ASN A 285 -11.47 -13.68 -7.04
N MET A 286 -10.76 -12.63 -6.63
CA MET A 286 -11.02 -11.91 -5.38
C MET A 286 -12.41 -11.27 -5.36
N VAL A 287 -12.88 -10.73 -6.49
CA VAL A 287 -14.22 -10.11 -6.59
C VAL A 287 -15.31 -11.13 -6.33
N GLU A 288 -15.20 -12.32 -6.94
CA GLU A 288 -16.15 -13.42 -6.72
C GLU A 288 -16.14 -13.85 -5.26
N LYS A 289 -14.94 -14.02 -4.67
CA LYS A 289 -14.84 -14.44 -3.26
C LYS A 289 -15.47 -13.43 -2.31
N PHE A 290 -15.21 -12.14 -2.45
CA PHE A 290 -15.88 -11.12 -1.61
C PHE A 290 -17.40 -11.11 -1.80
N ASN A 291 -17.90 -11.47 -2.96
CA ASN A 291 -19.34 -11.58 -3.23
C ASN A 291 -19.94 -12.92 -2.76
N ASP A 292 -19.14 -13.96 -2.55
CA ASP A 292 -19.62 -15.27 -2.12
C ASP A 292 -19.89 -15.36 -0.61
N TYR A 293 -19.32 -14.45 0.19
CA TYR A 293 -19.39 -14.50 1.65
C TYR A 293 -20.06 -13.26 2.23
N LYS A 294 -20.81 -13.44 3.33
CA LYS A 294 -21.44 -12.34 4.06
C LYS A 294 -20.44 -11.51 4.83
N MET A 295 -19.39 -12.14 5.34
CA MET A 295 -18.34 -11.52 6.15
C MET A 295 -16.95 -11.74 5.54
N HIS A 296 -16.01 -10.83 5.80
CA HIS A 296 -14.61 -11.01 5.43
C HIS A 296 -13.67 -10.47 6.50
N LEU A 297 -12.50 -11.13 6.61
CA LEU A 297 -11.37 -10.77 7.45
C LEU A 297 -10.13 -10.63 6.57
N ILE A 298 -9.48 -9.49 6.62
CA ILE A 298 -8.20 -9.29 5.94
C ILE A 298 -7.04 -9.37 6.93
N GLY A 299 -7.29 -9.02 8.19
CA GLY A 299 -6.30 -8.94 9.25
C GLY A 299 -5.33 -7.77 9.04
N GLU A 300 -5.13 -7.03 10.08
CA GLU A 300 -4.21 -5.88 10.14
C GLU A 300 -2.76 -6.36 10.21
N GLU A 301 -1.85 -5.51 9.77
CA GLU A 301 -0.42 -5.67 10.07
C GLU A 301 -0.17 -5.23 11.51
N ILE A 302 0.67 -5.95 12.24
CA ILE A 302 1.03 -5.61 13.63
C ILE A 302 1.73 -4.25 13.72
N LEU A 303 2.28 -3.78 12.60
CA LEU A 303 2.79 -2.40 12.45
C LEU A 303 1.72 -1.32 12.60
N GLY A 304 0.45 -1.70 12.72
CA GLY A 304 -0.68 -0.77 12.86
C GLY A 304 -1.22 -0.25 11.53
N VAL A 305 -1.10 -1.03 10.46
CA VAL A 305 -1.58 -0.69 9.11
C VAL A 305 -2.66 -1.69 8.66
N PRO A 306 -3.78 -1.23 8.08
CA PRO A 306 -4.82 -2.13 7.59
C PRO A 306 -4.40 -2.77 6.26
N GLY A 307 -4.93 -3.94 5.95
CA GLY A 307 -4.76 -4.55 4.63
C GLY A 307 -5.74 -3.98 3.60
N ILE A 308 -5.31 -3.65 2.38
CA ILE A 308 -6.16 -3.06 1.31
C ILE A 308 -7.46 -3.84 1.06
N GLY A 309 -7.46 -5.15 1.26
CA GLY A 309 -8.63 -5.99 1.03
C GLY A 309 -9.86 -5.62 1.89
N PHE A 310 -9.70 -4.85 2.98
CA PHE A 310 -10.86 -4.42 3.76
C PHE A 310 -11.78 -3.51 2.94
N VAL A 311 -11.23 -2.51 2.23
CA VAL A 311 -12.05 -1.64 1.36
C VAL A 311 -12.57 -2.37 0.14
N GLU A 312 -11.79 -3.32 -0.42
CA GLU A 312 -12.18 -4.12 -1.57
C GLU A 312 -13.39 -5.03 -1.25
N GLY A 313 -13.36 -5.68 -0.08
CA GLY A 313 -14.47 -6.51 0.40
C GLY A 313 -15.71 -5.70 0.77
N MET A 314 -15.54 -4.56 1.46
CA MET A 314 -16.64 -3.64 1.75
C MET A 314 -17.27 -3.09 0.46
N ALA A 315 -16.47 -2.73 -0.55
CA ALA A 315 -16.96 -2.28 -1.85
C ALA A 315 -17.76 -3.36 -2.60
N CYS A 316 -17.51 -4.64 -2.31
CA CYS A 316 -18.31 -5.77 -2.80
C CYS A 316 -19.54 -6.06 -1.93
N GLY A 317 -19.81 -5.29 -0.87
CA GLY A 317 -20.95 -5.47 0.02
C GLY A 317 -20.82 -6.66 0.98
N SER A 318 -19.61 -7.06 1.35
CA SER A 318 -19.33 -8.01 2.43
C SER A 318 -19.03 -7.23 3.71
N ALA A 319 -19.54 -7.68 4.87
CA ALA A 319 -19.28 -7.06 6.15
C ALA A 319 -17.82 -7.31 6.57
N TYR A 320 -17.08 -6.25 6.81
CA TYR A 320 -15.70 -6.34 7.27
C TYR A 320 -15.63 -6.63 8.77
N ILE A 321 -14.74 -7.54 9.17
CA ILE A 321 -14.39 -7.78 10.57
C ILE A 321 -12.96 -7.31 10.79
N GLY A 322 -12.77 -6.38 11.72
CA GLY A 322 -11.48 -5.78 12.06
C GLY A 322 -11.38 -5.39 13.51
N LEU A 323 -10.23 -4.84 13.90
CA LEU A 323 -10.02 -4.33 15.27
C LEU A 323 -10.75 -3.00 15.47
N ASP A 324 -11.12 -2.70 16.70
CA ASP A 324 -11.51 -1.34 17.08
C ASP A 324 -10.25 -0.48 17.24
N SER A 325 -9.87 0.21 16.19
CA SER A 325 -8.59 0.91 16.09
C SER A 325 -8.73 2.31 15.51
N PRO A 326 -7.85 3.26 15.91
CA PRO A 326 -7.73 4.56 15.26
C PRO A 326 -7.54 4.47 13.74
N MET A 327 -6.90 3.40 13.23
CA MET A 327 -6.70 3.21 11.78
C MET A 327 -8.00 3.21 10.95
N TYR A 328 -9.11 2.81 11.54
CA TYR A 328 -10.43 2.85 10.88
C TYR A 328 -11.24 4.10 11.25
N ARG A 329 -11.15 4.52 12.51
CA ARG A 329 -11.87 5.70 13.02
C ARG A 329 -11.38 6.99 12.36
N ASP A 330 -10.09 7.12 12.07
CA ASP A 330 -9.51 8.28 11.39
C ASP A 330 -10.01 8.39 9.92
N TYR A 331 -10.54 7.31 9.34
CA TYR A 331 -11.26 7.35 8.07
C TYR A 331 -12.73 7.79 8.19
N GLY A 332 -13.26 7.86 9.41
CA GLY A 332 -14.69 8.07 9.66
C GLY A 332 -15.52 6.78 9.70
N LEU A 333 -14.89 5.61 9.69
CA LEU A 333 -15.57 4.34 9.88
C LEU A 333 -15.97 4.17 11.35
N ILE A 334 -17.21 3.76 11.59
CA ILE A 334 -17.78 3.62 12.91
C ILE A 334 -18.03 2.13 13.20
N PRO A 335 -17.45 1.57 14.30
CA PRO A 335 -17.74 0.22 14.77
C PRO A 335 -19.24 -0.04 14.96
N GLY A 336 -19.72 -1.22 14.56
CA GLY A 336 -21.13 -1.59 14.66
C GLY A 336 -22.07 -0.92 13.65
N ILE A 337 -21.57 0.07 12.89
CA ILE A 337 -22.33 0.73 11.80
C ILE A 337 -21.74 0.38 10.44
N HIS A 338 -20.44 0.59 10.26
CA HIS A 338 -19.77 0.40 8.97
C HIS A 338 -18.97 -0.91 8.90
N TYR A 339 -18.57 -1.44 10.04
CA TYR A 339 -17.82 -2.70 10.16
C TYR A 339 -18.01 -3.33 11.53
N ILE A 340 -17.66 -4.60 11.64
CA ILE A 340 -17.76 -5.40 12.83
C ILE A 340 -16.42 -5.40 13.55
N THR A 341 -16.45 -5.30 14.89
CA THR A 341 -15.23 -5.38 15.71
C THR A 341 -15.14 -6.71 16.46
N TYR A 342 -13.90 -7.13 16.71
CA TYR A 342 -13.56 -8.21 17.62
C TYR A 342 -12.39 -7.77 18.53
N ASP A 343 -12.10 -8.55 19.56
CA ASP A 343 -11.13 -8.18 20.61
C ASP A 343 -9.65 -8.48 20.26
N GLY A 344 -9.36 -8.90 19.05
CA GLY A 344 -8.01 -9.26 18.60
C GLY A 344 -7.61 -10.71 18.89
N THR A 345 -8.40 -11.46 19.66
CA THR A 345 -8.15 -12.87 19.98
C THR A 345 -8.83 -13.81 18.98
N LYS A 346 -8.32 -15.04 18.86
CA LYS A 346 -8.96 -16.05 18.00
C LYS A 346 -10.32 -16.50 18.54
N GLU A 347 -10.47 -16.53 19.86
CA GLU A 347 -11.71 -16.84 20.56
C GLU A 347 -12.76 -15.76 20.31
N GLY A 348 -12.39 -14.48 20.46
CA GLY A 348 -13.25 -13.35 20.19
C GLY A 348 -13.66 -13.25 18.72
N LEU A 349 -12.74 -13.51 17.78
CA LEU A 349 -13.05 -13.56 16.36
C LEU A 349 -14.12 -14.65 16.06
N ARG A 350 -13.92 -15.86 16.59
CA ARG A 350 -14.86 -16.95 16.42
C ARG A 350 -16.23 -16.62 17.01
N ALA A 351 -16.26 -16.14 18.25
CA ALA A 351 -17.51 -15.77 18.92
C ALA A 351 -18.28 -14.67 18.18
N THR A 352 -17.56 -13.66 17.65
CA THR A 352 -18.14 -12.60 16.81
C THR A 352 -18.78 -13.16 15.54
N ILE A 353 -18.10 -14.08 14.85
CA ILE A 353 -18.64 -14.68 13.63
C ILE A 353 -19.87 -15.55 13.96
N GLU A 354 -19.79 -16.38 15.01
CA GLU A 354 -20.91 -17.24 15.48
C GLU A 354 -22.13 -16.40 15.86
N TYR A 355 -21.96 -15.24 16.49
CA TYR A 355 -23.03 -14.29 16.79
C TYR A 355 -23.74 -13.85 15.51
N TYR A 356 -23.00 -13.38 14.50
CA TYR A 356 -23.61 -12.93 13.26
C TYR A 356 -24.08 -14.06 12.34
N GLN A 357 -23.72 -15.31 12.61
CA GLN A 357 -24.27 -16.47 11.90
C GLN A 357 -25.70 -16.83 12.36
N GLN A 358 -26.11 -16.35 13.53
CA GLN A 358 -27.44 -16.63 14.05
C GLN A 358 -28.54 -15.96 13.19
N PRO A 359 -29.68 -16.65 12.96
CA PRO A 359 -30.77 -16.10 12.14
C PRO A 359 -31.25 -14.72 12.60
N GLU A 360 -31.38 -14.52 13.90
CA GLU A 360 -31.83 -13.27 14.52
C GLU A 360 -30.91 -12.08 14.29
N ASN A 361 -29.62 -12.29 13.99
CA ASN A 361 -28.63 -11.24 13.80
C ASN A 361 -28.34 -10.95 12.30
N GLN A 362 -29.02 -11.64 11.39
CA GLN A 362 -28.77 -11.49 9.95
C GLN A 362 -29.17 -10.12 9.40
N ASP A 363 -30.25 -9.53 9.90
CA ASP A 363 -30.69 -8.19 9.49
C ASP A 363 -29.69 -7.11 9.94
N GLU A 364 -29.11 -7.26 11.13
CA GLU A 364 -28.05 -6.37 11.62
C GLU A 364 -26.79 -6.51 10.76
N LEU A 365 -26.37 -7.75 10.47
CA LEU A 365 -25.22 -8.03 9.62
C LEU A 365 -25.37 -7.41 8.23
N GLU A 366 -26.54 -7.52 7.61
CA GLU A 366 -26.83 -6.94 6.29
C GLU A 366 -26.80 -5.41 6.33
N LYS A 367 -27.35 -4.79 7.40
CA LYS A 367 -27.29 -3.34 7.60
C LYS A 367 -25.84 -2.84 7.70
N ILE A 368 -24.98 -3.52 8.48
CA ILE A 368 -23.56 -3.16 8.60
C ILE A 368 -22.85 -3.32 7.25
N ALA A 369 -23.06 -4.42 6.54
CA ALA A 369 -22.47 -4.66 5.22
C ALA A 369 -22.88 -3.59 4.22
N LYS A 370 -24.15 -3.20 4.21
CA LYS A 370 -24.69 -2.15 3.33
C LYS A 370 -24.10 -0.78 3.67
N ALA A 371 -24.14 -0.38 4.95
CA ALA A 371 -23.63 0.91 5.39
C ALA A 371 -22.11 1.03 5.10
N GLY A 372 -21.34 -0.02 5.38
CA GLY A 372 -19.91 -0.07 5.04
C GLY A 372 -19.65 0.06 3.55
N CYS A 373 -20.42 -0.65 2.72
CA CYS A 373 -20.33 -0.57 1.26
C CYS A 373 -20.65 0.85 0.74
N GLU A 374 -21.72 1.46 1.21
CA GLU A 374 -22.11 2.82 0.83
C GLU A 374 -21.05 3.83 1.25
N PHE A 375 -20.50 3.69 2.45
CA PHE A 375 -19.45 4.56 2.96
C PHE A 375 -18.18 4.51 2.08
N VAL A 376 -17.61 3.33 1.84
CA VAL A 376 -16.37 3.23 1.06
C VAL A 376 -16.58 3.67 -0.39
N ARG A 377 -17.75 3.40 -0.98
CA ARG A 377 -18.09 3.84 -2.32
C ARG A 377 -18.27 5.34 -2.43
N SER A 378 -18.68 6.01 -1.36
CA SER A 378 -18.84 7.47 -1.33
C SER A 378 -17.51 8.21 -1.08
N TYR A 379 -16.61 7.65 -0.27
CA TYR A 379 -15.45 8.39 0.24
C TYR A 379 -14.10 7.83 -0.19
N PHE A 380 -14.00 6.54 -0.59
CA PHE A 380 -12.72 5.88 -0.91
C PHE A 380 -12.53 5.65 -2.42
N ARG A 381 -13.13 6.51 -3.24
CA ARG A 381 -12.87 6.58 -4.68
C ARG A 381 -11.58 7.34 -4.92
N GLY A 382 -10.79 6.90 -5.90
CA GLY A 382 -9.47 7.46 -6.17
C GLY A 382 -9.45 8.96 -6.37
N GLU A 383 -10.40 9.50 -7.12
CA GLU A 383 -10.54 10.93 -7.38
C GLU A 383 -10.78 11.73 -6.08
N ILE A 384 -11.71 11.26 -5.24
CA ILE A 384 -12.06 11.92 -3.97
C ILE A 384 -10.86 11.86 -2.98
N VAL A 385 -10.18 10.71 -2.93
CA VAL A 385 -9.01 10.57 -2.06
C VAL A 385 -7.86 11.46 -2.51
N ALA A 386 -7.60 11.54 -3.82
CA ALA A 386 -6.57 12.42 -4.38
C ALA A 386 -6.89 13.90 -4.14
N GLU A 387 -8.14 14.32 -4.39
CA GLU A 387 -8.59 15.68 -4.12
C GLU A 387 -8.39 16.06 -2.65
N ASN A 388 -8.84 15.21 -1.72
CA ASN A 388 -8.70 15.43 -0.29
C ASN A 388 -7.23 15.51 0.14
N LEU A 389 -6.36 14.64 -0.39
CA LEU A 389 -4.92 14.70 -0.13
C LEU A 389 -4.37 16.05 -0.57
N MET A 390 -4.60 16.44 -1.82
CA MET A 390 -4.04 17.67 -2.37
C MET A 390 -4.56 18.92 -1.66
N LYS A 391 -5.83 18.95 -1.29
CA LYS A 391 -6.42 20.03 -0.50
C LYS A 391 -5.77 20.18 0.87
N ARG A 392 -5.53 19.06 1.57
CA ARG A 392 -4.85 19.06 2.88
C ARG A 392 -3.39 19.47 2.76
N LEU A 393 -2.65 18.95 1.77
CA LEU A 393 -1.27 19.35 1.53
C LEU A 393 -1.14 20.83 1.20
N SER A 394 -2.06 21.38 0.39
CA SER A 394 -2.08 22.80 0.05
C SER A 394 -2.36 23.70 1.27
N ASN A 395 -3.19 23.24 2.21
CA ASN A 395 -3.43 23.96 3.45
C ASN A 395 -2.17 23.99 4.32
N LEU A 396 -1.53 22.83 4.53
CA LEU A 396 -0.30 22.71 5.31
C LEU A 396 0.85 23.50 4.65
N GLN A 397 0.96 23.50 3.33
CA GLN A 397 1.95 24.31 2.62
C GLN A 397 1.75 25.80 2.87
N ARG A 398 0.51 26.30 2.84
CA ARG A 398 0.21 27.72 3.13
C ARG A 398 0.56 28.12 4.57
N GLU A 399 0.39 27.21 5.52
CA GLU A 399 0.82 27.40 6.90
C GLU A 399 2.35 27.43 6.99
N TRP A 400 3.02 26.47 6.36
CA TRP A 400 4.47 26.37 6.30
C TRP A 400 5.14 27.59 5.67
N LEU A 401 4.57 28.18 4.61
CA LEU A 401 5.10 29.39 3.95
C LEU A 401 4.97 30.67 4.83
N ARG A 402 4.23 30.61 5.92
CA ARG A 402 4.07 31.75 6.85
C ARG A 402 5.03 31.68 8.04
N THR A 403 5.65 30.53 8.27
CA THR A 403 6.65 30.30 9.33
C THR A 403 8.06 30.61 8.83
#